data_2100984cf9455fc6a461574215deb672
#
_entry.id   2100984cf9455fc6a461574215deb672
#
_cell.length_a   1.000
_cell.length_b   1.000
_cell.length_c   1.000
_cell.angle_alpha   90.00
_cell.angle_beta   90.00
_cell.angle_gamma   90.00
#
_symmetry.space_group_name_H-M   'P 1'
#
loop_
_entity.id
_entity.type
_entity.pdbx_description
1 polymer ?
#
loop_
_entity_poly.entity_id
_entity_poly.type
_entity_poly.pdbx_seq_one_letter_code
_entity_poly.pdbx_strand_id
1 'polypeptide(L)'
;MDTIYKLCDSGKPITAPMATKLPMPDWDDILILGNQLNPMPLEEDAEVSATTVIGKNAEKPLVIENPVYVSHMSYGALSKESKIALAKGSFKAKTAMCSGEGGILPEVKNAAYKYIFEYVPNKYSVTDENLKT
;
A
#
# COMPACT_ATOMS: atom_id res chain seq x y z
N MET A 1 -24.78 8.26 10.42
CA MET A 1 -26.06 8.17 11.17
C MET A 1 -26.81 6.88 10.82
N ASP A 2 -27.00 6.53 9.57
CA ASP A 2 -27.76 5.33 9.13
C ASP A 2 -27.30 4.02 9.74
N THR A 3 -26.00 3.87 10.00
CA THR A 3 -25.43 2.65 10.61
C THR A 3 -25.89 2.50 12.05
N ILE A 4 -25.98 3.59 12.80
CA ILE A 4 -26.44 3.58 14.21
C ILE A 4 -27.91 3.21 14.26
N TYR A 5 -28.73 3.81 13.41
CA TYR A 5 -30.16 3.47 13.33
C TYR A 5 -30.39 2.01 12.97
N LYS A 6 -29.67 1.48 11.99
CA LYS A 6 -29.76 0.05 11.62
C LYS A 6 -29.35 -0.88 12.75
N LEU A 7 -28.34 -0.53 13.55
CA LEU A 7 -27.96 -1.29 14.73
C LEU A 7 -29.04 -1.26 15.81
N CYS A 8 -29.63 -0.09 16.03
CA CYS A 8 -30.72 0.08 17.02
C CYS A 8 -31.98 -0.71 16.62
N ASP A 9 -32.37 -0.63 15.36
CA ASP A 9 -33.58 -1.28 14.86
C ASP A 9 -33.45 -2.81 14.78
N SER A 10 -32.29 -3.30 14.34
CA SER A 10 -32.08 -4.72 14.11
C SER A 10 -31.60 -5.48 15.35
N GLY A 11 -30.98 -4.80 16.29
CA GLY A 11 -30.30 -5.43 17.44
C GLY A 11 -29.16 -6.39 17.04
N LYS A 12 -28.72 -6.35 15.77
CA LYS A 12 -27.71 -7.26 15.22
C LYS A 12 -26.48 -6.48 14.76
N PRO A 13 -25.27 -7.02 14.95
CA PRO A 13 -24.06 -6.38 14.45
C PRO A 13 -24.11 -6.26 12.92
N ILE A 14 -23.61 -5.14 12.41
CA ILE A 14 -23.41 -4.96 10.98
C ILE A 14 -22.06 -5.58 10.61
N THR A 15 -22.10 -6.75 10.00
CA THR A 15 -20.92 -7.47 9.51
C THR A 15 -20.63 -7.07 8.07
N ALA A 16 -20.06 -5.89 7.90
CA ALA A 16 -19.60 -5.43 6.58
C ALA A 16 -18.22 -4.78 6.73
N PRO A 17 -17.34 -4.88 5.72
CA PRO A 17 -16.08 -4.14 5.73
C PRO A 17 -16.34 -2.65 5.91
N MET A 18 -15.55 -2.00 6.75
CA MET A 18 -15.56 -0.54 6.83
C MET A 18 -14.99 0.02 5.54
N ALA A 19 -15.78 0.84 4.85
CA ALA A 19 -15.38 1.52 3.64
C ALA A 19 -15.91 2.95 3.66
N THR A 20 -15.27 3.84 2.93
CA THR A 20 -15.83 5.17 2.72
C THR A 20 -17.15 5.07 1.95
N LYS A 21 -18.15 5.88 2.36
CA LYS A 21 -19.42 6.05 1.64
C LYS A 21 -19.46 7.35 0.82
N LEU A 22 -18.36 8.09 0.83
CA LEU A 22 -18.21 9.27 -0.02
C LEU A 22 -17.98 8.81 -1.46
N PRO A 23 -18.45 9.59 -2.46
CA PRO A 23 -18.07 9.35 -3.83
C PRO A 23 -16.55 9.31 -3.98
N MET A 24 -16.05 8.26 -4.58
CA MET A 24 -14.62 8.05 -4.80
C MET A 24 -14.38 7.91 -6.30
N PRO A 25 -13.23 8.38 -6.82
CA PRO A 25 -12.85 8.11 -8.20
C PRO A 25 -12.78 6.61 -8.46
N ASP A 26 -13.29 6.18 -9.60
CA ASP A 26 -13.14 4.83 -10.11
C ASP A 26 -12.47 4.83 -11.49
N TRP A 27 -12.36 3.64 -12.09
CA TRP A 27 -11.67 3.51 -13.38
C TRP A 27 -12.45 4.17 -14.52
N ASP A 28 -13.76 4.36 -14.40
CA ASP A 28 -14.58 5.03 -15.41
C ASP A 28 -14.36 6.55 -15.39
N ASP A 29 -13.85 7.10 -14.29
CA ASP A 29 -13.49 8.51 -14.16
C ASP A 29 -12.11 8.84 -14.78
N ILE A 30 -11.34 7.84 -15.20
CA ILE A 30 -9.97 8.01 -15.67
C ILE A 30 -9.87 7.71 -17.16
N LEU A 31 -9.56 8.73 -17.95
CA LEU A 31 -9.29 8.59 -19.38
C LEU A 31 -7.76 8.70 -19.63
N ILE A 32 -7.17 7.64 -20.14
CA ILE A 32 -5.79 7.67 -20.60
C ILE A 32 -5.76 8.14 -22.04
N LEU A 33 -5.15 9.30 -22.28
CA LEU A 33 -5.00 9.83 -23.62
C LEU A 33 -3.79 9.18 -24.31
N GLY A 34 -4.03 8.62 -25.49
CA GLY A 34 -2.96 8.10 -26.33
C GLY A 34 -2.22 9.24 -27.05
N ASN A 35 -0.94 9.07 -27.24
CA ASN A 35 -0.13 9.94 -28.10
C ASN A 35 -0.40 9.60 -29.57
N GLN A 36 -0.41 10.62 -30.44
CA GLN A 36 -0.58 10.44 -31.89
C GLN A 36 0.56 11.06 -32.69
N LEU A 37 0.67 12.38 -32.65
CA LEU A 37 1.63 13.11 -33.46
C LEU A 37 2.67 13.89 -32.65
N ASN A 38 2.26 14.45 -31.52
CA ASN A 38 3.13 15.21 -30.62
C ASN A 38 2.68 15.13 -29.15
N PRO A 39 3.41 14.43 -28.27
CA PRO A 39 4.55 13.61 -28.63
C PRO A 39 4.15 12.38 -29.45
N MET A 40 5.09 11.86 -30.23
CA MET A 40 4.86 10.61 -30.95
C MET A 40 4.77 9.42 -29.99
N PRO A 41 4.00 8.38 -30.33
CA PRO A 41 4.01 7.12 -29.59
C PRO A 41 5.42 6.53 -29.55
N LEU A 42 5.70 5.80 -28.48
CA LEU A 42 6.91 4.97 -28.40
C LEU A 42 6.75 3.73 -29.28
N GLU A 43 7.87 3.23 -29.78
CA GLU A 43 7.89 1.93 -30.48
C GLU A 43 7.56 0.79 -29.50
N GLU A 44 7.07 -0.35 -30.02
CA GLU A 44 6.65 -1.49 -29.20
C GLU A 44 7.75 -2.05 -28.29
N ASP A 45 9.00 -1.96 -28.72
CA ASP A 45 10.19 -2.45 -28.02
C ASP A 45 10.91 -1.38 -27.21
N ALA A 46 10.34 -0.18 -27.11
CA ALA A 46 10.95 0.90 -26.35
C ALA A 46 11.02 0.56 -24.85
N GLU A 47 12.19 0.74 -24.25
CA GLU A 47 12.35 0.61 -22.80
C GLU A 47 11.60 1.72 -22.07
N VAL A 48 10.68 1.32 -21.19
CA VAL A 48 9.91 2.24 -20.35
C VAL A 48 10.31 2.06 -18.89
N SER A 49 10.79 3.13 -18.26
CA SER A 49 11.09 3.11 -16.84
C SER A 49 9.80 3.26 -16.02
N ALA A 50 9.51 2.27 -15.18
CA ALA A 50 8.45 2.32 -14.18
C ALA A 50 8.93 2.85 -12.81
N THR A 51 10.18 3.30 -12.73
CA THR A 51 10.77 3.81 -11.49
C THR A 51 9.95 4.95 -10.91
N THR A 52 9.54 4.79 -9.66
CA THR A 52 8.72 5.73 -8.93
C THR A 52 9.47 6.28 -7.72
N VAL A 53 9.47 7.60 -7.58
CA VAL A 53 10.10 8.30 -6.46
C VAL A 53 9.02 8.91 -5.58
N ILE A 54 8.90 8.42 -4.36
CA ILE A 54 7.99 8.92 -3.34
C ILE A 54 8.76 9.88 -2.43
N GLY A 55 8.22 11.07 -2.23
CA GLY A 55 8.88 12.11 -1.43
C GLY A 55 10.09 12.73 -2.13
N LYS A 56 9.93 13.20 -3.37
CA LYS A 56 11.01 13.81 -4.18
C LYS A 56 11.79 14.92 -3.45
N ASN A 57 11.12 15.64 -2.53
CA ASN A 57 11.70 16.73 -1.76
C ASN A 57 12.13 16.30 -0.35
N ALA A 58 12.02 15.03 0.00
CA ALA A 58 12.49 14.52 1.28
C ALA A 58 14.03 14.38 1.27
N GLU A 59 14.64 14.46 2.44
CA GLU A 59 16.08 14.21 2.60
C GLU A 59 16.48 12.81 2.11
N LYS A 60 15.60 11.82 2.33
CA LYS A 60 15.78 10.43 1.88
C LYS A 60 14.54 9.96 1.12
N PRO A 61 14.45 10.22 -0.18
CA PRO A 61 13.34 9.75 -1.00
C PRO A 61 13.25 8.22 -1.02
N LEU A 62 12.03 7.69 -1.06
CA LEU A 62 11.80 6.27 -1.30
C LEU A 62 11.74 6.03 -2.80
N VAL A 63 12.67 5.26 -3.32
CA VAL A 63 12.72 4.87 -4.73
C VAL A 63 12.37 3.40 -4.88
N ILE A 64 11.39 3.10 -5.72
CA ILE A 64 10.96 1.76 -6.09
C ILE A 64 10.97 1.62 -7.62
N GLU A 65 11.26 0.43 -8.13
CA GLU A 65 11.39 0.20 -9.58
C GLU A 65 10.04 -0.02 -10.27
N ASN A 66 8.97 -0.25 -9.48
CA ASN A 66 7.60 -0.41 -9.96
C ASN A 66 6.64 0.44 -9.13
N PRO A 67 5.62 1.06 -9.74
CA PRO A 67 4.67 1.92 -9.03
C PRO A 67 3.65 1.17 -8.17
N VAL A 68 3.72 -0.15 -8.15
CA VAL A 68 2.83 -1.04 -7.38
C VAL A 68 3.60 -1.62 -6.21
N TYR A 69 3.01 -1.62 -5.03
CA TYR A 69 3.64 -2.16 -3.82
C TYR A 69 2.63 -2.96 -2.98
N VAL A 70 3.16 -3.78 -2.07
CA VAL A 70 2.33 -4.60 -1.17
C VAL A 70 1.73 -3.70 -0.09
N SER A 71 0.40 -3.60 -0.12
CA SER A 71 -0.39 -2.74 0.77
C SER A 71 -0.29 -3.14 2.25
N HIS A 72 -0.88 -2.30 3.10
CA HIS A 72 -0.96 -2.51 4.54
C HIS A 72 -1.88 -3.68 4.88
N MET A 73 -1.30 -4.74 5.42
CA MET A 73 -2.00 -5.92 5.91
C MET A 73 -1.34 -6.37 7.21
N SER A 74 -2.08 -6.30 8.32
CA SER A 74 -1.55 -6.52 9.65
C SER A 74 -1.07 -7.97 9.87
N TYR A 75 -0.09 -8.11 10.76
CA TYR A 75 0.20 -9.39 11.39
C TYR A 75 -0.92 -9.72 12.37
N GLY A 76 -1.62 -10.79 12.09
CA GLY A 76 -2.88 -11.15 12.76
C GLY A 76 -4.01 -11.30 11.74
N ALA A 77 -4.09 -10.41 10.73
CA ALA A 77 -4.91 -10.65 9.53
C ALA A 77 -4.23 -11.66 8.59
N LEU A 78 -2.91 -11.57 8.46
CA LEU A 78 -2.09 -12.52 7.71
C LEU A 78 -1.18 -13.31 8.65
N SER A 79 -0.89 -14.57 8.28
CA SER A 79 0.12 -15.37 8.96
C SER A 79 1.54 -14.83 8.71
N LYS A 80 2.47 -15.24 9.55
CA LYS A 80 3.90 -14.91 9.40
C LYS A 80 4.45 -15.37 8.04
N GLU A 81 4.11 -16.59 7.66
CA GLU A 81 4.54 -17.21 6.39
C GLU A 81 4.04 -16.43 5.19
N SER A 82 2.76 -16.03 5.20
CA SER A 82 2.17 -15.22 4.14
C SER A 82 2.87 -13.87 4.02
N LYS A 83 3.16 -13.20 5.14
CA LYS A 83 3.89 -11.93 5.14
C LYS A 83 5.32 -12.08 4.62
N ILE A 84 6.03 -13.15 5.00
CA ILE A 84 7.37 -13.44 4.48
C ILE A 84 7.35 -13.72 2.97
N ALA A 85 6.34 -14.46 2.49
CA ALA A 85 6.18 -14.73 1.06
C ALA A 85 5.96 -13.44 0.26
N LEU A 86 5.09 -12.54 0.74
CA LEU A 86 4.86 -11.22 0.15
C LEU A 86 6.13 -10.35 0.17
N ALA A 87 6.88 -10.37 1.27
CA ALA A 87 8.15 -9.64 1.37
C ALA A 87 9.18 -10.13 0.34
N LYS A 88 9.33 -11.45 0.19
CA LYS A 88 10.18 -12.03 -0.86
C LYS A 88 9.69 -11.68 -2.27
N GLY A 89 8.37 -11.61 -2.47
CA GLY A 89 7.77 -11.14 -3.72
C GLY A 89 8.12 -9.69 -4.00
N SER A 90 8.00 -8.81 -3.01
CA SER A 90 8.37 -7.40 -3.13
C SER A 90 9.87 -7.22 -3.46
N PHE A 91 10.72 -8.07 -2.90
CA PHE A 91 12.15 -8.07 -3.19
C PHE A 91 12.44 -8.45 -4.65
N LYS A 92 11.77 -9.50 -5.16
CA LYS A 92 11.92 -9.90 -6.57
C LYS A 92 11.43 -8.84 -7.55
N ALA A 93 10.31 -8.18 -7.20
CA ALA A 93 9.72 -7.12 -8.00
C ALA A 93 10.40 -5.75 -7.78
N LYS A 94 11.38 -5.67 -6.89
CA LYS A 94 12.08 -4.42 -6.51
C LYS A 94 11.12 -3.28 -6.15
N THR A 95 10.12 -3.63 -5.35
CA THR A 95 9.10 -2.70 -4.86
C THR A 95 9.02 -2.71 -3.33
N ALA A 96 8.13 -1.90 -2.78
CA ALA A 96 7.95 -1.80 -1.34
C ALA A 96 6.94 -2.80 -0.79
N MET A 97 7.06 -3.07 0.51
CA MET A 97 6.07 -3.76 1.32
C MET A 97 5.75 -2.95 2.58
N CYS A 98 4.49 -2.89 2.94
CA CYS A 98 4.03 -2.19 4.14
C CYS A 98 3.90 -3.11 5.35
N SER A 99 4.12 -2.56 6.56
CA SER A 99 4.03 -3.33 7.80
C SER A 99 2.61 -3.77 8.14
N GLY A 100 1.62 -2.93 7.86
CA GLY A 100 0.29 -3.05 8.47
C GLY A 100 0.30 -2.68 9.95
N GLU A 101 -0.86 -2.68 10.60
CA GLU A 101 -1.04 -2.26 12.00
C GLU A 101 -0.41 -3.20 13.04
N GLY A 102 -0.07 -4.41 12.69
CA GLY A 102 0.41 -5.45 13.61
C GLY A 102 1.88 -5.32 14.04
N GLY A 103 2.54 -4.22 13.71
CA GLY A 103 3.94 -3.98 14.04
C GLY A 103 4.93 -4.53 13.03
N ILE A 104 6.21 -4.46 13.39
CA ILE A 104 7.32 -4.87 12.55
C ILE A 104 7.76 -6.29 12.91
N LEU A 105 7.67 -7.21 11.95
CA LEU A 105 8.29 -8.53 12.04
C LEU A 105 9.69 -8.44 11.42
N PRO A 106 10.76 -8.69 12.19
CA PRO A 106 12.13 -8.58 11.67
C PRO A 106 12.38 -9.42 10.43
N GLU A 107 11.83 -10.63 10.37
CA GLU A 107 12.00 -11.54 9.24
C GLU A 107 11.33 -11.00 7.96
N VAL A 108 10.20 -10.31 8.10
CA VAL A 108 9.49 -9.69 6.98
C VAL A 108 10.25 -8.47 6.50
N LYS A 109 10.70 -7.60 7.42
CA LYS A 109 11.50 -6.42 7.10
C LYS A 109 12.79 -6.80 6.36
N ASN A 110 13.51 -7.82 6.85
CA ASN A 110 14.76 -8.27 6.26
C ASN A 110 14.59 -8.95 4.90
N ALA A 111 13.40 -9.51 4.63
CA ALA A 111 13.09 -10.17 3.36
C ALA A 111 12.55 -9.21 2.29
N ALA A 112 12.12 -8.00 2.65
CA ALA A 112 11.56 -7.01 1.73
C ALA A 112 12.66 -6.21 1.01
N TYR A 113 12.36 -5.71 -0.20
CA TYR A 113 13.26 -4.79 -0.91
C TYR A 113 13.27 -3.40 -0.27
N LYS A 114 12.10 -2.84 -0.06
CA LYS A 114 11.87 -1.60 0.70
C LYS A 114 10.74 -1.85 1.69
N TYR A 115 10.82 -1.25 2.86
CA TYR A 115 9.84 -1.48 3.91
C TYR A 115 9.23 -0.16 4.37
N ILE A 116 7.90 -0.08 4.39
CA ILE A 116 7.15 1.09 4.82
C ILE A 116 6.47 0.75 6.14
N PHE A 117 6.82 1.48 7.20
CA PHE A 117 6.18 1.34 8.49
C PHE A 117 4.87 2.12 8.53
N GLU A 118 3.81 1.47 8.99
CA GLU A 118 2.52 2.11 9.18
C GLU A 118 2.43 2.80 10.54
N TYR A 119 2.37 4.13 10.50
CA TYR A 119 2.12 4.93 11.69
C TYR A 119 0.61 5.10 11.89
N VAL A 120 0.06 4.40 12.88
CA VAL A 120 -1.39 4.36 13.13
C VAL A 120 -1.80 5.26 14.30
N PRO A 121 -3.04 5.81 14.30
CA PRO A 121 -3.50 6.73 15.35
C PRO A 121 -3.48 6.12 16.76
N ASN A 122 -3.75 4.82 16.88
CA ASN A 122 -3.70 4.09 18.15
C ASN A 122 -2.27 3.75 18.60
N LYS A 123 -1.26 4.11 17.80
CA LYS A 123 0.16 3.91 18.07
C LYS A 123 0.60 2.46 18.31
N TYR A 124 -0.09 1.48 17.74
CA TYR A 124 0.35 0.10 17.77
C TYR A 124 1.79 -0.03 17.25
N SER A 125 2.67 -0.62 18.05
CA SER A 125 4.10 -0.82 17.73
C SER A 125 4.85 0.47 17.38
N VAL A 126 4.32 1.64 17.70
CA VAL A 126 5.02 2.90 17.56
C VAL A 126 5.92 3.10 18.77
N THR A 127 7.16 2.69 18.65
CA THR A 127 8.23 2.87 19.65
C THR A 127 9.36 3.68 19.04
N ASP A 128 10.18 4.31 19.89
CA ASP A 128 11.35 5.06 19.42
C ASP A 128 12.31 4.19 18.61
N GLU A 129 12.39 2.90 18.94
CA GLU A 129 13.19 1.92 18.22
C GLU A 129 12.64 1.68 16.81
N ASN A 130 11.33 1.44 16.69
CA ASN A 130 10.68 1.19 15.39
C ASN A 130 10.66 2.43 14.48
N LEU A 131 10.70 3.63 15.06
CA LEU A 131 10.74 4.89 14.29
C LEU A 131 12.15 5.22 13.76
N LYS A 132 13.20 4.64 14.35
CA LYS A 132 14.59 4.87 13.94
C LYS A 132 15.11 3.83 12.93
N THR A 133 14.32 2.81 12.64
CA THR A 133 14.68 1.71 11.74
C THR A 133 14.16 1.90 10.34
#